data_a42b1cc463e00c457bfa58323a99d2b3
#
_entry.id   a42b1cc463e00c457bfa58323a99d2b3
#
_cell.length_a   1.000
_cell.length_b   1.000
_cell.length_c   1.000
_cell.angle_alpha   90.00
_cell.angle_beta   90.00
_cell.angle_gamma   90.00
#
_symmetry.space_group_name_H-M   'P 1'
#
loop_
_entity.id
_entity.type
_entity.pdbx_description
1 polymer ?
#
loop_
_entity_poly.entity_id
_entity_poly.type
_entity_poly.pdbx_seq_one_letter_code
_entity_poly.pdbx_strand_id
1 'polypeptide(L)'
;PLDRAGIDHLEPDLDGRFTRGLYFETEAHLSPRAALGELRTRLHAGGVGFDTALPERRGVTFDCRGLAARDALGDLRGVKGEMAVLQCSEINLQRPIRLLHPRIPLYIVPRGDGVYMLGATQIEASERSRATVRSVLELLTAAYALHPAFGEAELIEIGVDARPAFPDNLPRIRRRGETIYMNGLFRHGFLLAPAMARMAADLVCKDIVPEVMDEDLGER
;
A
#
# COMPACT_ATOMS: atom_id res chain seq x y z
N PRO A 1 -15.46 3.27 20.04
CA PRO A 1 -16.48 4.07 19.39
C PRO A 1 -16.43 5.54 19.86
N LEU A 2 -16.75 6.45 18.94
CA LEU A 2 -16.88 7.88 19.20
C LEU A 2 -18.33 8.31 18.89
N ASP A 3 -18.81 9.24 19.69
CA ASP A 3 -19.98 10.06 19.36
C ASP A 3 -19.55 11.33 18.60
N ARG A 4 -20.50 12.21 18.30
CA ARG A 4 -20.25 13.48 17.62
C ARG A 4 -19.19 14.30 18.34
N ALA A 5 -19.32 14.52 19.65
CA ALA A 5 -18.40 15.34 20.42
C ALA A 5 -16.97 14.77 20.40
N GLY A 6 -16.83 13.45 20.46
CA GLY A 6 -15.54 12.78 20.32
C GLY A 6 -14.91 12.96 18.95
N ILE A 7 -15.71 12.95 17.86
CA ILE A 7 -15.22 13.21 16.51
C ILE A 7 -14.76 14.66 16.38
N ASP A 8 -15.59 15.60 16.78
CA ASP A 8 -15.33 17.05 16.70
C ASP A 8 -14.09 17.44 17.53
N HIS A 9 -13.87 16.76 18.65
CA HIS A 9 -12.67 16.95 19.47
C HIS A 9 -11.38 16.45 18.78
N LEU A 10 -11.46 15.30 18.11
CA LEU A 10 -10.29 14.70 17.43
C LEU A 10 -10.00 15.38 16.08
N GLU A 11 -11.04 15.74 15.34
CA GLU A 11 -10.98 16.35 14.00
C GLU A 11 -11.94 17.55 13.93
N PRO A 12 -11.51 18.72 14.43
CA PRO A 12 -12.40 19.91 14.51
C PRO A 12 -12.99 20.33 13.16
N ASP A 13 -12.25 20.10 12.07
CA ASP A 13 -12.72 20.43 10.72
C ASP A 13 -13.82 19.48 10.20
N LEU A 14 -14.14 18.42 10.95
CA LEU A 14 -15.30 17.55 10.68
C LEU A 14 -16.52 17.91 11.56
N ASP A 15 -16.49 19.07 12.24
CA ASP A 15 -17.53 19.49 13.18
C ASP A 15 -18.95 19.34 12.59
N GLY A 16 -19.79 18.68 13.35
CA GLY A 16 -21.20 18.46 13.03
C GLY A 16 -21.50 17.53 11.85
N ARG A 17 -20.51 17.05 11.11
CA ARG A 17 -20.71 16.25 9.89
C ARG A 17 -21.05 14.79 10.16
N PHE A 18 -20.50 14.23 11.23
CA PHE A 18 -20.67 12.82 11.57
C PHE A 18 -21.19 12.65 12.99
N THR A 19 -22.02 11.64 13.20
CA THR A 19 -22.62 11.35 14.51
C THR A 19 -22.00 10.16 15.22
N ARG A 20 -21.24 9.35 14.49
CA ARG A 20 -20.58 8.14 15.00
C ARG A 20 -19.25 7.92 14.29
N GLY A 21 -18.27 7.46 15.05
CA GLY A 21 -16.96 7.06 14.54
C GLY A 21 -16.35 5.90 15.33
N LEU A 22 -15.30 5.34 14.76
CA LEU A 22 -14.41 4.43 15.45
C LEU A 22 -13.02 5.03 15.45
N TYR A 23 -12.39 5.09 16.60
CA TYR A 23 -11.02 5.54 16.75
C TYR A 23 -10.13 4.37 17.15
N PHE A 24 -8.99 4.23 16.48
CA PHE A 24 -7.99 3.21 16.70
C PHE A 24 -6.67 3.89 17.05
N GLU A 25 -6.32 3.91 18.33
CA GLU A 25 -5.12 4.60 18.84
C GLU A 25 -3.81 4.01 18.33
N THR A 26 -3.83 2.73 17.96
CA THR A 26 -2.65 1.99 17.49
C THR A 26 -2.43 2.08 15.99
N GLU A 27 -3.34 2.66 15.23
CA GLU A 27 -3.14 2.87 13.81
C GLU A 27 -2.18 4.02 13.53
N ALA A 28 -1.34 3.84 12.51
CA ALA A 28 -0.38 4.84 12.09
C ALA A 28 -0.30 4.89 10.56
N HIS A 29 0.28 5.96 10.05
CA HIS A 29 0.58 6.09 8.63
C HIS A 29 2.01 6.63 8.45
N LEU A 30 2.55 6.40 7.26
CA LEU A 30 3.83 6.95 6.85
C LEU A 30 3.73 7.48 5.42
N SER A 31 4.68 8.32 5.01
CA SER A 31 4.84 8.69 3.61
C SER A 31 5.59 7.58 2.87
N PRO A 32 4.95 6.85 1.94
CA PRO A 32 5.60 5.71 1.27
C PRO A 32 6.86 6.12 0.49
N ARG A 33 6.80 7.24 -0.23
CA ARG A 33 7.93 7.72 -1.03
C ARG A 33 9.10 8.15 -0.15
N ALA A 34 8.83 8.87 0.94
CA ALA A 34 9.87 9.28 1.89
C ALA A 34 10.50 8.06 2.59
N ALA A 35 9.67 7.09 3.02
CA ALA A 35 10.15 5.87 3.67
C ALA A 35 11.06 5.04 2.75
N LEU A 36 10.68 4.87 1.48
CA LEU A 36 11.51 4.15 0.50
C LEU A 36 12.80 4.90 0.18
N GLY A 37 12.75 6.23 0.08
CA GLY A 37 13.93 7.08 -0.12
C GLY A 37 14.92 6.94 1.04
N GLU A 38 14.46 7.04 2.26
CA GLU A 38 15.27 6.88 3.46
C GLU A 38 15.87 5.46 3.58
N LEU A 39 15.05 4.42 3.32
CA LEU A 39 15.52 3.05 3.31
C LEU A 39 16.65 2.85 2.27
N ARG A 40 16.49 3.37 1.06
CA ARG A 40 17.53 3.33 0.02
C ARG A 40 18.82 4.02 0.48
N THR A 41 18.72 5.19 1.09
CA THR A 41 19.87 5.93 1.61
C THR A 41 20.62 5.12 2.67
N ARG A 42 19.90 4.53 3.62
CA ARG A 42 20.50 3.68 4.67
C ARG A 42 21.16 2.42 4.13
N LEU A 43 20.50 1.75 3.17
CA LEU A 43 21.07 0.57 2.54
C LEU A 43 22.37 0.90 1.77
N HIS A 44 22.36 2.00 1.04
CA HIS A 44 23.58 2.48 0.34
C HIS A 44 24.71 2.80 1.31
N ALA A 45 24.42 3.51 2.40
CA ALA A 45 25.39 3.80 3.46
C ALA A 45 25.91 2.53 4.15
N GLY A 46 25.11 1.46 4.20
CA GLY A 46 25.49 0.13 4.68
C GLY A 46 26.26 -0.72 3.66
N GLY A 47 26.62 -0.17 2.49
CA GLY A 47 27.39 -0.86 1.46
C GLY A 47 26.57 -1.71 0.49
N VAL A 48 25.23 -1.57 0.48
CA VAL A 48 24.38 -2.26 -0.50
C VAL A 48 24.46 -1.53 -1.84
N GLY A 49 24.86 -2.25 -2.90
CA GLY A 49 24.85 -1.76 -4.28
C GLY A 49 23.45 -1.76 -4.88
N PHE A 50 23.19 -0.80 -5.78
CA PHE A 50 21.96 -0.71 -6.56
C PHE A 50 22.33 -0.65 -8.05
N ASP A 51 22.00 -1.71 -8.78
CA ASP A 51 22.28 -1.83 -10.19
C ASP A 51 21.00 -1.99 -11.01
N THR A 52 21.05 -1.58 -12.28
CA THR A 52 19.98 -1.76 -13.27
C THR A 52 20.15 -3.05 -14.09
N ALA A 53 21.35 -3.62 -14.09
CA ALA A 53 21.66 -4.90 -14.71
C ALA A 53 21.79 -5.98 -13.63
N LEU A 54 21.32 -7.19 -13.93
CA LEU A 54 21.54 -8.35 -13.06
C LEU A 54 23.03 -8.71 -13.11
N PRO A 55 23.78 -8.58 -11.99
CA PRO A 55 25.15 -9.08 -11.93
C PRO A 55 25.16 -10.59 -12.05
N GLU A 56 26.35 -11.17 -12.26
CA GLU A 56 26.52 -12.63 -12.09
C GLU A 56 25.96 -13.06 -10.74
N ARG A 57 25.06 -14.04 -10.74
CA ARG A 57 24.43 -14.54 -9.52
C ARG A 57 25.48 -15.11 -8.58
N ARG A 58 25.58 -14.54 -7.40
CA ARG A 58 26.42 -15.02 -6.29
C ARG A 58 25.55 -15.19 -5.05
N GLY A 59 25.27 -16.43 -4.68
CA GLY A 59 24.43 -16.75 -3.52
C GLY A 59 22.93 -16.69 -3.80
N VAL A 60 22.14 -16.60 -2.74
CA VAL A 60 20.69 -16.65 -2.78
C VAL A 60 20.11 -15.39 -3.42
N THR A 61 19.16 -15.58 -4.32
CA THR A 61 18.42 -14.48 -4.97
C THR A 61 17.05 -14.32 -4.31
N PHE A 62 16.71 -13.10 -3.90
CA PHE A 62 15.36 -12.76 -3.48
C PHE A 62 14.63 -12.04 -4.62
N ASP A 63 13.54 -12.63 -5.12
CA ASP A 63 12.68 -12.02 -6.15
C ASP A 63 11.48 -11.32 -5.49
N CYS A 64 11.51 -10.00 -5.50
CA CYS A 64 10.46 -9.14 -4.96
C CYS A 64 9.83 -8.26 -6.05
N ARG A 65 9.85 -8.68 -7.34
CA ARG A 65 9.39 -7.87 -8.49
C ARG A 65 7.88 -7.62 -8.55
N GLY A 66 7.11 -8.07 -7.58
CA GLY A 66 5.65 -7.91 -7.62
C GLY A 66 5.04 -8.64 -8.84
N LEU A 67 4.18 -7.96 -9.60
CA LEU A 67 3.52 -8.58 -10.77
C LEU A 67 4.49 -9.02 -11.89
N ALA A 68 5.68 -8.47 -11.96
CA ALA A 68 6.65 -8.90 -12.95
C ALA A 68 7.14 -10.34 -12.71
N ALA A 69 6.99 -10.87 -11.49
CA ALA A 69 7.32 -12.26 -11.16
C ALA A 69 6.27 -13.29 -11.66
N ARG A 70 5.26 -12.87 -12.43
CA ARG A 70 4.30 -13.80 -13.07
C ARG A 70 4.93 -14.76 -14.07
N ASP A 71 6.11 -14.45 -14.59
CA ASP A 71 6.92 -15.35 -15.38
C ASP A 71 7.29 -16.63 -14.61
N ALA A 72 7.45 -16.55 -13.31
CA ALA A 72 7.75 -17.66 -12.41
C ALA A 72 6.55 -18.07 -11.52
N LEU A 73 5.68 -17.13 -11.17
CA LEU A 73 4.54 -17.33 -10.27
C LEU A 73 3.23 -17.25 -11.06
N GLY A 74 2.83 -18.35 -11.72
CA GLY A 74 1.70 -18.38 -12.65
C GLY A 74 0.33 -18.14 -12.03
N ASP A 75 0.18 -18.33 -10.71
CA ASP A 75 -1.03 -18.08 -9.92
C ASP A 75 -1.13 -16.63 -9.40
N LEU A 76 -0.12 -15.80 -9.66
CA LEU A 76 -0.14 -14.40 -9.25
C LEU A 76 -1.07 -13.59 -10.17
N ARG A 77 -1.99 -12.83 -9.59
CA ARG A 77 -2.93 -11.95 -10.29
C ARG A 77 -2.71 -10.49 -9.93
N GLY A 78 -3.18 -9.59 -10.78
CA GLY A 78 -3.17 -8.16 -10.50
C GLY A 78 -4.52 -7.69 -9.97
N VAL A 79 -4.48 -6.80 -8.98
CA VAL A 79 -5.65 -6.05 -8.53
C VAL A 79 -5.35 -4.57 -8.66
N LYS A 80 -5.93 -3.96 -9.70
CA LYS A 80 -5.73 -2.57 -10.03
C LYS A 80 -6.25 -1.67 -8.91
N GLY A 81 -5.46 -0.66 -8.58
CA GLY A 81 -5.81 0.38 -7.62
C GLY A 81 -5.51 1.75 -8.18
N GLU A 82 -6.46 2.64 -7.99
CA GLU A 82 -6.34 4.02 -8.40
C GLU A 82 -6.46 4.90 -7.16
N MET A 83 -5.68 5.95 -7.10
CA MET A 83 -5.62 6.90 -6.00
C MET A 83 -5.50 8.33 -6.55
N ALA A 84 -5.86 9.30 -5.74
CA ALA A 84 -5.65 10.71 -6.05
C ALA A 84 -4.85 11.39 -4.94
N VAL A 85 -4.11 12.43 -5.32
CA VAL A 85 -3.45 13.34 -4.38
C VAL A 85 -4.01 14.73 -4.60
N LEU A 86 -4.50 15.33 -3.53
CA LEU A 86 -5.11 16.65 -3.53
C LEU A 86 -4.28 17.62 -2.70
N GLN A 87 -4.27 18.90 -3.12
CA GLN A 87 -3.85 20.03 -2.31
C GLN A 87 -5.10 20.79 -1.87
N CYS A 88 -5.32 20.93 -0.58
CA CYS A 88 -6.43 21.67 0.00
C CYS A 88 -5.97 22.35 1.29
N SER A 89 -5.89 23.69 1.28
CA SER A 89 -5.49 24.47 2.46
C SER A 89 -6.65 24.83 3.38
N GLU A 90 -7.90 24.61 2.93
CA GLU A 90 -9.12 24.99 3.64
C GLU A 90 -9.55 23.98 4.70
N ILE A 91 -8.88 22.83 4.76
CA ILE A 91 -9.13 21.78 5.75
C ILE A 91 -7.81 21.29 6.32
N ASN A 92 -7.80 20.97 7.61
CA ASN A 92 -6.61 20.48 8.32
C ASN A 92 -6.91 19.19 9.10
N LEU A 93 -7.03 18.08 8.39
CA LEU A 93 -7.17 16.78 9.04
C LEU A 93 -5.87 16.37 9.71
N GLN A 94 -5.96 15.94 10.95
CA GLN A 94 -4.81 15.54 11.77
C GLN A 94 -4.47 14.04 11.64
N ARG A 95 -5.42 13.24 11.19
CA ARG A 95 -5.35 11.76 11.17
C ARG A 95 -5.85 11.21 9.85
N PRO A 96 -5.45 9.98 9.48
CA PRO A 96 -6.13 9.26 8.43
C PRO A 96 -7.60 9.04 8.77
N ILE A 97 -8.46 9.42 7.84
CA ILE A 97 -9.91 9.22 7.97
C ILE A 97 -10.34 8.13 7.00
N ARG A 98 -11.10 7.16 7.49
CA ARG A 98 -11.73 6.15 6.66
C ARG A 98 -13.24 6.37 6.65
N LEU A 99 -13.78 6.75 5.50
CA LEU A 99 -15.23 6.81 5.29
C LEU A 99 -15.75 5.38 5.08
N LEU A 100 -16.56 4.91 6.03
CA LEU A 100 -17.22 3.60 5.94
C LEU A 100 -18.48 3.72 5.09
N HIS A 101 -18.32 3.75 3.79
CA HIS A 101 -19.43 3.80 2.84
C HIS A 101 -19.61 2.43 2.16
N PRO A 102 -20.86 1.90 2.04
CA PRO A 102 -21.08 0.53 1.54
C PRO A 102 -20.57 0.29 0.12
N ARG A 103 -20.59 1.31 -0.73
CA ARG A 103 -20.22 1.20 -2.15
C ARG A 103 -18.85 1.78 -2.46
N ILE A 104 -18.44 2.82 -1.76
CA ILE A 104 -17.20 3.56 -2.05
C ILE A 104 -16.43 3.75 -0.73
N PRO A 105 -15.74 2.71 -0.25
CA PRO A 105 -14.87 2.87 0.90
C PRO A 105 -13.69 3.77 0.53
N LEU A 106 -13.62 4.94 1.14
CA LEU A 106 -12.56 5.91 0.94
C LEU A 106 -11.71 6.00 2.20
N TYR A 107 -10.40 6.14 2.04
CA TYR A 107 -9.54 6.68 3.08
C TYR A 107 -8.85 7.95 2.56
N ILE A 108 -8.75 8.93 3.45
CA ILE A 108 -8.01 10.17 3.23
C ILE A 108 -6.88 10.20 4.23
N VAL A 109 -5.65 10.40 3.75
CA VAL A 109 -4.45 10.40 4.59
C VAL A 109 -3.74 11.74 4.44
N PRO A 110 -3.62 12.55 5.51
CA PRO A 110 -2.84 13.77 5.48
C PRO A 110 -1.37 13.47 5.26
N ARG A 111 -0.71 14.32 4.46
CA ARG A 111 0.71 14.20 4.13
C ARG A 111 1.54 15.41 4.57
N GLY A 112 0.91 16.34 5.26
CA GLY A 112 1.46 17.64 5.63
C GLY A 112 1.17 18.72 4.59
N ASP A 113 1.30 19.97 4.98
CA ASP A 113 1.19 21.16 4.12
C ASP A 113 -0.09 21.21 3.26
N GLY A 114 -1.22 20.72 3.80
CA GLY A 114 -2.50 20.67 3.09
C GLY A 114 -2.56 19.63 1.96
N VAL A 115 -1.59 18.71 1.88
CA VAL A 115 -1.61 17.61 0.92
C VAL A 115 -2.34 16.41 1.49
N TYR A 116 -3.26 15.83 0.71
CA TYR A 116 -4.06 14.67 1.09
C TYR A 116 -4.00 13.58 0.03
N MET A 117 -3.75 12.36 0.46
CA MET A 117 -3.84 11.18 -0.41
C MET A 117 -5.18 10.49 -0.21
N LEU A 118 -5.92 10.31 -1.29
CA LEU A 118 -7.19 9.60 -1.35
C LEU A 118 -6.99 8.22 -1.93
N GLY A 119 -7.54 7.22 -1.31
CA GLY A 119 -7.46 5.84 -1.81
C GLY A 119 -8.66 4.99 -1.44
N ALA A 120 -8.84 3.97 -2.08
CA ALA A 120 -8.34 3.59 -3.39
C ALA A 120 -9.34 2.63 -4.02
N THR A 121 -9.43 2.63 -5.32
CA THR A 121 -10.24 1.64 -6.02
C THR A 121 -9.65 0.23 -5.86
N GLN A 122 -10.49 -0.76 -6.07
CA GLN A 122 -10.10 -2.16 -6.12
C GLN A 122 -10.82 -2.81 -7.30
N ILE A 123 -10.06 -3.07 -8.36
CA ILE A 123 -10.58 -3.59 -9.62
C ILE A 123 -9.82 -4.87 -9.96
N GLU A 124 -10.52 -5.95 -10.23
CA GLU A 124 -9.91 -7.22 -10.64
C GLU A 124 -9.38 -7.10 -12.07
N ALA A 125 -8.21 -6.49 -12.20
CA ALA A 125 -7.50 -6.30 -13.45
C ALA A 125 -6.00 -6.16 -13.21
N SER A 126 -5.19 -6.66 -14.14
CA SER A 126 -3.72 -6.52 -14.11
C SER A 126 -3.22 -5.33 -14.92
N GLU A 127 -4.12 -4.58 -15.54
CA GLU A 127 -3.82 -3.43 -16.38
C GLU A 127 -3.35 -2.26 -15.51
N ARG A 128 -2.29 -1.58 -15.91
CA ARG A 128 -1.59 -0.56 -15.11
C ARG A 128 -1.57 0.82 -15.79
N SER A 129 -2.30 1.03 -16.89
CA SER A 129 -2.10 2.21 -17.73
C SER A 129 -2.70 3.48 -17.11
N ARG A 130 -4.02 3.58 -17.05
CA ARG A 130 -4.69 4.84 -16.71
C ARG A 130 -5.90 4.61 -15.80
N ALA A 131 -6.23 5.63 -15.01
CA ALA A 131 -7.48 5.67 -14.27
C ALA A 131 -8.67 5.87 -15.23
N THR A 132 -9.81 5.27 -14.86
CA THR A 132 -11.06 5.53 -15.58
C THR A 132 -11.74 6.79 -15.05
N VAL A 133 -12.53 7.46 -15.90
CA VAL A 133 -13.36 8.61 -15.47
C VAL A 133 -14.25 8.22 -14.27
N ARG A 134 -14.86 7.03 -14.33
CA ARG A 134 -15.70 6.53 -13.23
C ARG A 134 -14.93 6.46 -11.92
N SER A 135 -13.74 5.84 -11.91
CA SER A 135 -12.92 5.70 -10.69
C SER A 135 -12.53 7.05 -10.10
N VAL A 136 -12.13 8.00 -10.95
CA VAL A 136 -11.77 9.36 -10.51
C VAL A 136 -12.99 10.05 -9.91
N LEU A 137 -14.15 9.99 -10.57
CA LEU A 137 -15.39 10.57 -10.05
C LEU A 137 -15.79 9.95 -8.71
N GLU A 138 -15.69 8.63 -8.56
CA GLU A 138 -15.99 7.94 -7.29
C GLU A 138 -15.08 8.44 -6.14
N LEU A 139 -13.78 8.54 -6.38
CA LEU A 139 -12.83 9.01 -5.37
C LEU A 139 -13.08 10.47 -4.98
N LEU A 140 -13.23 11.36 -5.96
CA LEU A 140 -13.42 12.79 -5.71
C LEU A 140 -14.80 13.07 -5.09
N THR A 141 -15.84 12.38 -5.53
CA THR A 141 -17.19 12.50 -4.93
C THR A 141 -17.18 12.05 -3.47
N ALA A 142 -16.45 10.97 -3.15
CA ALA A 142 -16.35 10.50 -1.77
C ALA A 142 -15.55 11.48 -0.88
N ALA A 143 -14.52 12.13 -1.42
CA ALA A 143 -13.79 13.18 -0.72
C ALA A 143 -14.68 14.40 -0.46
N TYR A 144 -15.42 14.85 -1.48
CA TYR A 144 -16.39 15.94 -1.34
C TYR A 144 -17.50 15.61 -0.33
N ALA A 145 -17.97 14.37 -0.29
CA ALA A 145 -18.95 13.92 0.69
C ALA A 145 -18.39 13.91 2.14
N LEU A 146 -17.09 13.65 2.30
CA LEU A 146 -16.44 13.77 3.60
C LEU A 146 -16.41 15.24 4.06
N HIS A 147 -15.90 16.13 3.21
CA HIS A 147 -15.89 17.56 3.49
C HIS A 147 -15.95 18.40 2.19
N PRO A 148 -16.84 19.45 2.12
CA PRO A 148 -17.02 20.23 0.90
C PRO A 148 -15.80 21.02 0.46
N ALA A 149 -14.86 21.36 1.35
CA ALA A 149 -13.59 21.99 0.98
C ALA A 149 -12.80 21.18 -0.06
N PHE A 150 -12.97 19.87 -0.10
CA PHE A 150 -12.33 19.04 -1.15
C PHE A 150 -12.90 19.27 -2.54
N GLY A 151 -14.02 19.98 -2.68
CA GLY A 151 -14.57 20.38 -3.97
C GLY A 151 -13.73 21.45 -4.67
N GLU A 152 -13.03 22.28 -3.89
CA GLU A 152 -12.15 23.36 -4.38
C GLU A 152 -10.66 22.96 -4.32
N ALA A 153 -10.36 21.73 -3.92
CA ALA A 153 -8.99 21.24 -3.84
C ALA A 153 -8.36 21.08 -5.24
N GLU A 154 -7.08 21.38 -5.34
CA GLU A 154 -6.31 21.12 -6.56
C GLU A 154 -5.98 19.63 -6.68
N LEU A 155 -6.22 19.05 -7.84
CA LEU A 155 -5.83 17.67 -8.14
C LEU A 155 -4.37 17.64 -8.60
N ILE A 156 -3.47 17.20 -7.71
CA ILE A 156 -2.02 17.18 -7.98
C ILE A 156 -1.63 15.94 -8.80
N GLU A 157 -2.18 14.77 -8.44
CA GLU A 157 -1.76 13.49 -9.05
C GLU A 157 -2.90 12.48 -9.06
N ILE A 158 -2.95 11.68 -10.12
CA ILE A 158 -3.73 10.43 -10.16
C ILE A 158 -2.74 9.28 -10.31
N GLY A 159 -2.63 8.44 -9.27
CA GLY A 159 -1.79 7.24 -9.28
C GLY A 159 -2.58 6.01 -9.70
N VAL A 160 -1.97 5.19 -10.57
CA VAL A 160 -2.54 3.91 -11.02
C VAL A 160 -1.47 2.84 -10.95
N ASP A 161 -1.78 1.73 -10.31
CA ASP A 161 -0.96 0.53 -10.37
C ASP A 161 -1.80 -0.73 -10.10
N ALA A 162 -1.22 -1.90 -10.32
CA ALA A 162 -1.84 -3.17 -10.00
C ALA A 162 -1.07 -3.89 -8.89
N ARG A 163 -1.77 -4.20 -7.81
CA ARG A 163 -1.22 -4.90 -6.65
C ARG A 163 -1.05 -6.38 -6.97
N PRO A 164 0.10 -6.99 -6.65
CA PRO A 164 0.26 -8.43 -6.76
C PRO A 164 -0.54 -9.15 -5.69
N ALA A 165 -1.34 -10.13 -6.07
CA ALA A 165 -2.14 -10.94 -5.16
C ALA A 165 -2.20 -12.39 -5.61
N PHE A 166 -2.13 -13.31 -4.65
CA PHE A 166 -2.51 -14.70 -4.86
C PHE A 166 -4.05 -14.87 -4.77
N PRO A 167 -4.63 -16.01 -5.18
CA PRO A 167 -6.08 -16.18 -5.23
C PRO A 167 -6.81 -15.89 -3.92
N ASP A 168 -6.19 -16.17 -2.78
CA ASP A 168 -6.74 -15.96 -1.43
C ASP A 168 -6.30 -14.63 -0.77
N ASN A 169 -5.52 -13.80 -1.49
CA ASN A 169 -4.93 -12.55 -1.02
C ASN A 169 -3.92 -12.68 0.13
N LEU A 170 -3.43 -13.88 0.43
CA LEU A 170 -2.39 -14.07 1.43
C LEU A 170 -1.00 -13.97 0.80
N PRO A 171 -0.02 -13.34 1.47
CA PRO A 171 1.35 -13.30 1.00
C PRO A 171 2.01 -14.67 1.08
N ARG A 172 3.01 -14.89 0.22
CA ARG A 172 3.78 -16.14 0.20
C ARG A 172 5.27 -15.92 0.06
N ILE A 173 6.01 -16.82 0.70
CA ILE A 173 7.41 -17.06 0.41
C ILE A 173 7.47 -18.41 -0.30
N ARG A 174 8.12 -18.47 -1.47
CA ARG A 174 8.32 -19.69 -2.26
C ARG A 174 9.78 -19.83 -2.63
N ARG A 175 10.32 -21.02 -2.55
CA ARG A 175 11.69 -21.31 -2.94
C ARG A 175 11.70 -22.20 -4.18
N ARG A 176 12.46 -21.77 -5.20
CA ARG A 176 12.70 -22.54 -6.42
C ARG A 176 14.19 -22.48 -6.75
N GLY A 177 14.91 -23.56 -6.44
CA GLY A 177 16.36 -23.59 -6.50
C GLY A 177 17.00 -22.51 -5.62
N GLU A 178 17.86 -21.70 -6.21
CA GLU A 178 18.57 -20.61 -5.55
C GLU A 178 17.73 -19.31 -5.40
N THR A 179 16.48 -19.30 -5.87
CA THR A 179 15.63 -18.12 -5.84
C THR A 179 14.50 -18.25 -4.82
N ILE A 180 14.40 -17.27 -3.96
CA ILE A 180 13.31 -17.10 -2.97
C ILE A 180 12.40 -15.97 -3.46
N TYR A 181 11.16 -16.30 -3.77
CA TYR A 181 10.13 -15.37 -4.18
C TYR A 181 9.35 -14.87 -2.99
N MET A 182 9.25 -13.56 -2.84
CA MET A 182 8.44 -12.90 -1.79
C MET A 182 7.39 -12.04 -2.48
N ASN A 183 6.12 -12.46 -2.43
CA ASN A 183 5.09 -11.83 -3.23
C ASN A 183 3.69 -11.93 -2.64
N GLY A 184 2.72 -11.31 -3.30
CA GLY A 184 1.31 -11.41 -2.94
C GLY A 184 0.88 -10.57 -1.75
N LEU A 185 1.63 -9.52 -1.37
CA LEU A 185 1.30 -8.67 -0.21
C LEU A 185 0.04 -7.82 -0.43
N PHE A 186 -0.52 -7.82 -1.63
CA PHE A 186 -1.80 -7.20 -1.97
C PHE A 186 -1.90 -5.74 -1.49
N ARG A 187 -2.79 -5.46 -0.51
CA ARG A 187 -3.02 -4.12 0.04
C ARG A 187 -2.10 -3.78 1.22
N HIS A 188 -1.36 -4.75 1.72
CA HIS A 188 -0.65 -4.67 2.99
C HIS A 188 0.87 -4.62 2.86
N GLY A 189 1.38 -4.19 1.70
CA GLY A 189 2.81 -4.19 1.40
C GLY A 189 3.66 -3.51 2.48
N PHE A 190 3.35 -2.27 2.84
CA PHE A 190 4.11 -1.55 3.87
C PHE A 190 3.97 -2.16 5.27
N LEU A 191 2.81 -2.71 5.61
CA LEU A 191 2.58 -3.35 6.90
C LEU A 191 3.32 -4.68 7.03
N LEU A 192 3.29 -5.51 5.98
CA LEU A 192 3.80 -6.88 6.03
C LEU A 192 5.25 -7.01 5.57
N ALA A 193 5.79 -6.09 4.76
CA ALA A 193 7.14 -6.19 4.21
C ALA A 193 8.23 -6.41 5.29
N PRO A 194 8.22 -5.73 6.46
CA PRO A 194 9.22 -5.99 7.49
C PRO A 194 9.16 -7.40 8.07
N ALA A 195 7.96 -7.95 8.26
CA ALA A 195 7.78 -9.31 8.76
C ALA A 195 8.22 -10.35 7.71
N MET A 196 7.83 -10.15 6.45
CA MET A 196 8.24 -11.00 5.33
C MET A 196 9.76 -11.00 5.14
N ALA A 197 10.40 -9.83 5.20
CA ALA A 197 11.84 -9.71 5.10
C ALA A 197 12.56 -10.46 6.23
N ARG A 198 12.06 -10.37 7.47
CA ARG A 198 12.61 -11.13 8.59
C ARG A 198 12.45 -12.63 8.40
N MET A 199 11.26 -13.09 7.99
CA MET A 199 11.02 -14.51 7.72
C MET A 199 11.96 -15.05 6.63
N ALA A 200 12.16 -14.28 5.56
CA ALA A 200 13.07 -14.68 4.49
C ALA A 200 14.54 -14.70 4.93
N ALA A 201 14.96 -13.77 5.78
CA ALA A 201 16.29 -13.78 6.37
C ALA A 201 16.48 -14.98 7.34
N ASP A 202 15.46 -15.27 8.16
CA ASP A 202 15.52 -16.43 9.07
C ASP A 202 15.55 -17.77 8.31
N LEU A 203 14.85 -17.87 7.17
CA LEU A 203 14.92 -19.03 6.28
C LEU A 203 16.35 -19.26 5.77
N VAL A 204 17.04 -18.20 5.34
CA VAL A 204 18.39 -18.33 4.75
C VAL A 204 19.48 -18.47 5.81
N CYS A 205 19.37 -17.71 6.91
CA CYS A 205 20.44 -17.64 7.91
C CYS A 205 20.31 -18.68 9.02
N LYS A 206 19.10 -19.19 9.27
CA LYS A 206 18.79 -20.06 10.43
C LYS A 206 18.07 -21.35 10.02
N ASP A 207 17.76 -21.54 8.73
CA ASP A 207 16.95 -22.65 8.21
C ASP A 207 15.57 -22.78 8.89
N ILE A 208 14.98 -21.64 9.28
CA ILE A 208 13.64 -21.58 9.86
C ILE A 208 12.63 -21.42 8.74
N VAL A 209 11.78 -22.43 8.55
CA VAL A 209 10.73 -22.42 7.52
C VAL A 209 9.62 -21.45 7.94
N PRO A 210 9.30 -20.42 7.10
CA PRO A 210 8.24 -19.47 7.41
C PRO A 210 6.83 -20.08 7.36
N GLU A 211 5.94 -19.63 8.23
CA GLU A 211 4.52 -20.04 8.22
C GLU A 211 3.78 -19.70 6.91
N VAL A 212 4.25 -18.69 6.17
CA VAL A 212 3.70 -18.26 4.88
C VAL A 212 4.35 -18.96 3.67
N MET A 213 5.21 -19.94 3.92
CA MET A 213 5.84 -20.74 2.86
C MET A 213 4.88 -21.84 2.40
N ASP A 214 4.51 -21.84 1.12
CA ASP A 214 3.57 -22.81 0.55
C ASP A 214 4.17 -23.78 -0.47
N GLU A 215 5.40 -23.51 -0.95
CA GLU A 215 6.17 -24.44 -1.77
C GLU A 215 7.68 -24.25 -1.60
N ASP A 216 8.39 -25.34 -1.61
CA ASP A 216 9.84 -25.40 -1.70
C ASP A 216 10.20 -26.40 -2.80
N LEU A 217 10.52 -25.87 -3.99
CA LEU A 217 10.98 -26.66 -5.12
C LEU A 217 12.50 -26.65 -5.11
N GLY A 218 13.08 -27.68 -4.52
CA GLY A 218 14.52 -27.94 -4.63
C GLY A 218 14.95 -28.15 -6.09
N GLU A 219 16.23 -28.06 -6.36
CA GLU A 219 16.77 -28.47 -7.65
C GLU A 219 16.52 -29.98 -7.87
N ARG A 220 15.85 -30.30 -8.99
CA ARG A 220 15.68 -31.69 -9.44
C ARG A 220 16.75 -32.03 -10.44
#